data_1ba4d17d73750d3f2e89fed75f923c24
#
_entry.id   1ba4d17d73750d3f2e89fed75f923c24
#
_cell.length_a   1.000
_cell.length_b   1.000
_cell.length_c   1.000
_cell.angle_alpha   90.00
_cell.angle_beta   90.00
_cell.angle_gamma   90.00
#
_symmetry.space_group_name_H-M   'P 1'
#
loop_
_entity.id
_entity.type
_entity.pdbx_description
1 polymer ?
#
loop_
_entity_poly.entity_id
_entity_poly.type
_entity_poly.pdbx_seq_one_letter_code
_entity_poly.pdbx_strand_id
1 'polypeptide(L)'
;MKLYSDAALAQILDQEIFHQISHVADTMGVECYVVGGYVRDIFLERPSNDIDVVVVGSGIAVAEELKRQLGKKAHLSVFRNFGTAQVKFYQKGKEFEVEFVGARRESYSHDSRKPIVEDGTLEDDQNRRDFTINAMAICLNSSRFGELVDPFNGIADLEDGIIATPLDPEITFSDDPLRMMRCIRFATQLNFQIEDATFDALQRMADRIKIVSGERIEVELNKIMMAPHPSIGFELLQRSGLLQIILPELAALDIVEKRDGRAHKNNFYHTLEVLENVVKSVELRVKSEEFPTGQGAGAEGVSKADSSLFTLHSSLYLRWAALLHDIGKTKTKRWEPAIGWTFHNHNLVGAKMVPQIFRRLKLPMGAEMKYVQKLVDLHMRPQVIADNEVTDSAVRRLINDAGDDIDDLMLLCEADITSKNEVKKKMFLENFRIVREKLVDLKEKDYKRLLQPVIDGNEIMKLFHLQPSREVGTLKQYLKDAVLDNKVENEREPLMQLLLQKAREMGLKM
;
A
#
# COMPACT_ATOMS: atom_id res chain seq x y z
N MET A 1 13.25 21.48 -15.11
CA MET A 1 13.23 21.81 -13.65
C MET A 1 13.62 23.28 -13.47
N LYS A 2 13.12 23.98 -12.43
CA LYS A 2 13.59 25.36 -12.14
C LYS A 2 14.95 25.27 -11.47
N LEU A 3 15.98 25.86 -12.07
CA LEU A 3 17.26 26.12 -11.39
C LEU A 3 17.00 27.20 -10.32
N TYR A 4 17.07 26.81 -9.05
CA TYR A 4 16.97 27.74 -7.95
C TYR A 4 18.34 28.34 -7.64
N SER A 5 18.41 29.68 -7.63
CA SER A 5 19.56 30.37 -7.04
C SER A 5 19.54 30.22 -5.51
N ASP A 6 20.68 30.42 -4.85
CA ASP A 6 20.75 30.43 -3.38
C ASP A 6 19.73 31.39 -2.76
N ALA A 7 19.51 32.54 -3.36
CA ALA A 7 18.49 33.50 -2.94
C ALA A 7 17.05 32.92 -3.04
N ALA A 8 16.77 32.12 -4.07
CA ALA A 8 15.47 31.47 -4.20
C ALA A 8 15.32 30.32 -3.19
N LEU A 9 16.37 29.56 -2.92
CA LEU A 9 16.39 28.55 -1.88
C LEU A 9 16.22 29.17 -0.49
N ALA A 10 16.90 30.27 -0.20
CA ALA A 10 16.70 31.03 1.03
C ALA A 10 15.24 31.48 1.21
N GLN A 11 14.57 31.89 0.12
CA GLN A 11 13.16 32.26 0.17
C GLN A 11 12.24 31.05 0.41
N ILE A 12 12.55 29.87 -0.15
CA ILE A 12 11.79 28.63 0.11
C ILE A 12 11.95 28.20 1.58
N LEU A 13 13.14 28.39 2.14
CA LEU A 13 13.45 28.09 3.53
C LEU A 13 13.08 29.23 4.49
N ASP A 14 12.43 30.31 4.02
CA ASP A 14 11.96 31.42 4.86
C ASP A 14 10.75 31.01 5.71
N GLN A 15 11.00 30.03 6.59
CA GLN A 15 10.06 29.51 7.57
C GLN A 15 10.68 29.65 8.95
N GLU A 16 9.85 29.97 9.93
CA GLU A 16 10.27 30.24 11.31
C GLU A 16 11.15 29.13 11.91
N ILE A 17 10.88 27.86 11.56
CA ILE A 17 11.67 26.72 12.04
C ILE A 17 13.13 26.78 11.57
N PHE A 18 13.35 27.07 10.28
CA PHE A 18 14.72 27.14 9.77
C PHE A 18 15.51 28.29 10.34
N HIS A 19 14.86 29.44 10.60
CA HIS A 19 15.48 30.59 11.32
C HIS A 19 15.80 30.26 12.78
N GLN A 20 14.93 29.49 13.46
CA GLN A 20 15.20 29.01 14.82
C GLN A 20 16.40 28.06 14.85
N ILE A 21 16.46 27.10 13.90
CA ILE A 21 17.63 26.22 13.78
C ILE A 21 18.89 26.99 13.46
N SER A 22 18.83 27.96 12.52
CA SER A 22 19.91 28.86 12.17
C SER A 22 20.46 29.59 13.40
N HIS A 23 19.56 30.22 14.16
CA HIS A 23 19.94 30.95 15.37
C HIS A 23 20.62 30.04 16.42
N VAL A 24 20.11 28.84 16.63
CA VAL A 24 20.71 27.84 17.53
C VAL A 24 22.11 27.48 17.05
N ALA A 25 22.25 27.11 15.74
CA ALA A 25 23.51 26.70 15.17
C ALA A 25 24.59 27.81 15.27
N ASP A 26 24.22 29.06 14.91
CA ASP A 26 25.13 30.21 15.00
C ASP A 26 25.54 30.53 16.44
N THR A 27 24.60 30.44 17.41
CA THR A 27 24.87 30.64 18.82
C THR A 27 25.84 29.60 19.38
N MET A 28 25.72 28.36 18.92
CA MET A 28 26.58 27.23 19.30
C MET A 28 27.90 27.19 18.51
N GLY A 29 28.04 27.99 17.44
CA GLY A 29 29.22 28.03 16.59
C GLY A 29 29.43 26.74 15.78
N VAL A 30 28.36 26.10 15.37
CA VAL A 30 28.38 24.86 14.57
C VAL A 30 27.78 25.07 13.19
N GLU A 31 28.28 24.37 12.19
CA GLU A 31 27.68 24.36 10.87
C GLU A 31 26.46 23.40 10.83
N CYS A 32 25.40 23.85 10.16
CA CYS A 32 24.13 23.16 10.14
C CYS A 32 23.51 23.19 8.73
N TYR A 33 23.02 22.04 8.25
CA TYR A 33 22.52 21.88 6.89
C TYR A 33 21.23 21.07 6.89
N VAL A 34 20.22 21.51 6.14
CA VAL A 34 19.13 20.61 5.76
C VAL A 34 19.58 19.75 4.58
N VAL A 35 19.21 18.47 4.60
CA VAL A 35 19.80 17.45 3.71
C VAL A 35 18.76 16.43 3.23
N GLY A 36 19.18 15.60 2.29
CA GLY A 36 18.47 14.36 1.96
C GLY A 36 17.18 14.55 1.18
N GLY A 37 16.15 13.79 1.58
CA GLY A 37 14.85 13.77 0.92
C GLY A 37 14.18 15.12 0.84
N TYR A 38 14.29 15.92 1.87
CA TYR A 38 13.71 17.28 1.92
C TYR A 38 14.28 18.19 0.83
N VAL A 39 15.61 18.20 0.66
CA VAL A 39 16.29 19.00 -0.39
C VAL A 39 15.87 18.51 -1.78
N ARG A 40 15.93 17.21 -2.02
CA ARG A 40 15.46 16.62 -3.28
C ARG A 40 14.03 17.05 -3.59
N ASP A 41 13.13 16.98 -2.61
CA ASP A 41 11.71 17.23 -2.81
C ASP A 41 11.40 18.72 -3.06
N ILE A 42 12.27 19.65 -2.59
CA ILE A 42 12.22 21.07 -3.01
C ILE A 42 12.35 21.16 -4.55
N PHE A 43 13.37 20.53 -5.11
CA PHE A 43 13.63 20.59 -6.57
C PHE A 43 12.57 19.84 -7.38
N LEU A 44 11.93 18.81 -6.80
CA LEU A 44 10.80 18.10 -7.41
C LEU A 44 9.45 18.79 -7.21
N GLU A 45 9.42 19.95 -6.55
CA GLU A 45 8.19 20.67 -6.21
C GLU A 45 7.17 19.79 -5.44
N ARG A 46 7.67 18.86 -4.59
CA ARG A 46 6.86 17.96 -3.77
C ARG A 46 6.80 18.47 -2.34
N PRO A 47 5.61 18.48 -1.70
CA PRO A 47 5.53 18.83 -0.29
C PRO A 47 6.24 17.75 0.56
N SER A 48 7.14 18.17 1.45
CA SER A 48 7.78 17.30 2.43
C SER A 48 7.69 17.94 3.81
N ASN A 49 7.36 17.13 4.83
CA ASN A 49 7.34 17.54 6.23
C ASN A 49 8.44 16.82 7.04
N ASP A 50 9.21 15.96 6.41
CA ASP A 50 10.28 15.18 7.00
C ASP A 50 11.60 15.95 6.79
N ILE A 51 12.06 16.61 7.85
CA ILE A 51 13.21 17.51 7.79
C ILE A 51 14.40 16.86 8.46
N ASP A 52 15.39 16.47 7.65
CA ASP A 52 16.67 15.96 8.12
C ASP A 52 17.70 17.09 8.20
N VAL A 53 18.32 17.23 9.35
CA VAL A 53 19.35 18.26 9.60
C VAL A 53 20.65 17.60 10.01
N VAL A 54 21.71 17.87 9.26
CA VAL A 54 23.08 17.48 9.59
C VAL A 54 23.78 18.64 10.30
N VAL A 55 24.44 18.34 11.41
CA VAL A 55 25.24 19.28 12.21
C VAL A 55 26.70 18.82 12.18
N VAL A 56 27.61 19.69 11.79
CA VAL A 56 29.06 19.44 11.95
C VAL A 56 29.42 19.61 13.42
N GLY A 57 29.26 18.50 14.15
CA GLY A 57 29.30 18.44 15.61
C GLY A 57 28.14 17.61 16.17
N SER A 58 27.67 17.97 17.38
CA SER A 58 26.63 17.20 18.06
C SER A 58 25.22 17.60 17.62
N GLY A 59 24.56 16.78 16.79
CA GLY A 59 23.15 16.95 16.44
C GLY A 59 22.21 16.89 17.66
N ILE A 60 22.55 16.04 18.65
CA ILE A 60 21.81 15.96 19.91
C ILE A 60 21.83 17.29 20.66
N ALA A 61 23.01 17.93 20.77
CA ALA A 61 23.13 19.20 21.49
C ALA A 61 22.32 20.33 20.83
N VAL A 62 22.31 20.40 19.48
CA VAL A 62 21.49 21.36 18.73
C VAL A 62 19.98 21.09 18.94
N ALA A 63 19.56 19.82 18.91
CA ALA A 63 18.18 19.46 19.17
C ALA A 63 17.72 19.78 20.60
N GLU A 64 18.57 19.56 21.60
CA GLU A 64 18.31 19.91 23.00
C GLU A 64 18.15 21.42 23.18
N GLU A 65 19.03 22.22 22.56
CA GLU A 65 18.95 23.66 22.61
C GLU A 65 17.72 24.20 21.87
N LEU A 66 17.41 23.68 20.68
CA LEU A 66 16.21 24.06 19.96
C LEU A 66 14.95 23.76 20.79
N LYS A 67 14.88 22.56 21.39
CA LYS A 67 13.78 22.20 22.28
C LYS A 67 13.67 23.14 23.48
N ARG A 68 14.80 23.57 24.05
CA ARG A 68 14.82 24.52 25.16
C ARG A 68 14.19 25.88 24.75
N GLN A 69 14.46 26.35 23.52
CA GLN A 69 13.89 27.60 22.99
C GLN A 69 12.41 27.47 22.65
N LEU A 70 11.98 26.34 22.07
CA LEU A 70 10.57 26.03 21.75
C LEU A 70 9.71 25.78 23.00
N GLY A 71 10.35 25.47 24.13
CA GLY A 71 9.70 25.27 25.42
C GLY A 71 8.79 24.02 25.49
N LYS A 72 7.65 24.14 26.20
CA LYS A 72 6.74 23.03 26.48
C LYS A 72 5.98 22.53 25.24
N LYS A 73 5.96 23.27 24.15
CA LYS A 73 5.25 22.93 22.91
C LYS A 73 6.00 21.93 22.03
N ALA A 74 7.26 21.65 22.35
CA ALA A 74 8.08 20.69 21.61
C ALA A 74 8.32 19.43 22.42
N HIS A 75 8.34 18.28 21.74
CA HIS A 75 8.75 16.98 22.29
C HIS A 75 10.11 16.61 21.70
N LEU A 76 11.05 16.19 22.54
CA LEU A 76 12.38 15.75 22.16
C LEU A 76 12.53 14.25 22.43
N SER A 77 12.94 13.50 21.42
CA SER A 77 13.36 12.11 21.53
C SER A 77 14.85 12.01 21.19
N VAL A 78 15.66 11.41 22.08
CA VAL A 78 17.10 11.28 21.88
C VAL A 78 17.48 9.82 21.72
N PHE A 79 18.16 9.49 20.62
CA PHE A 79 18.62 8.15 20.25
C PHE A 79 20.16 8.09 20.37
N ARG A 80 20.67 8.06 21.60
CA ARG A 80 22.12 8.19 21.88
C ARG A 80 22.98 7.15 21.16
N ASN A 81 22.47 5.92 21.02
CA ASN A 81 23.18 4.84 20.32
C ASN A 81 23.39 5.09 18.83
N PHE A 82 22.60 6.00 18.25
CA PHE A 82 22.66 6.40 16.84
C PHE A 82 23.21 7.80 16.63
N GLY A 83 23.46 8.54 17.71
CA GLY A 83 23.91 9.93 17.63
C GLY A 83 22.85 10.87 17.05
N THR A 84 21.55 10.51 17.10
CA THR A 84 20.45 11.28 16.53
C THR A 84 19.48 11.77 17.59
N ALA A 85 18.76 12.85 17.28
CA ALA A 85 17.68 13.35 18.10
C ALA A 85 16.56 13.90 17.20
N GLN A 86 15.31 13.75 17.64
CA GLN A 86 14.13 14.17 16.91
C GLN A 86 13.34 15.19 17.75
N VAL A 87 12.99 16.31 17.13
CA VAL A 87 12.15 17.34 17.74
C VAL A 87 10.83 17.41 17.01
N LYS A 88 9.73 17.12 17.73
CA LYS A 88 8.34 17.24 17.22
C LYS A 88 7.67 18.43 17.88
N PHE A 89 7.01 19.27 17.10
CA PHE A 89 6.28 20.42 17.62
C PHE A 89 5.21 20.91 16.64
N TYR A 90 4.24 21.68 17.18
CA TYR A 90 3.19 22.33 16.40
C TYR A 90 3.48 23.81 16.26
N GLN A 91 3.44 24.33 15.02
CA GLN A 91 3.62 25.74 14.73
C GLN A 91 2.66 26.17 13.61
N LYS A 92 1.92 27.27 13.82
CA LYS A 92 0.94 27.80 12.85
C LYS A 92 -0.04 26.75 12.29
N GLY A 93 -0.49 25.79 13.13
CA GLY A 93 -1.44 24.75 12.75
C GLY A 93 -0.83 23.57 11.96
N LYS A 94 0.50 23.53 11.81
CA LYS A 94 1.22 22.42 11.19
C LYS A 94 2.09 21.71 12.22
N GLU A 95 2.16 20.38 12.09
CA GLU A 95 3.11 19.56 12.81
C GLU A 95 4.42 19.52 12.04
N PHE A 96 5.52 19.71 12.74
CA PHE A 96 6.88 19.58 12.23
C PHE A 96 7.61 18.47 12.98
N GLU A 97 8.34 17.69 12.23
CA GLU A 97 9.24 16.67 12.73
C GLU A 97 10.62 16.91 12.14
N VAL A 98 11.58 17.26 12.99
CA VAL A 98 12.96 17.54 12.58
C VAL A 98 13.88 16.53 13.21
N GLU A 99 14.60 15.78 12.39
CA GLU A 99 15.64 14.87 12.85
C GLU A 99 17.02 15.54 12.74
N PHE A 100 17.77 15.53 13.84
CA PHE A 100 19.13 16.06 13.93
C PHE A 100 20.12 14.91 14.03
N VAL A 101 21.13 14.93 13.15
CA VAL A 101 22.22 13.97 13.16
C VAL A 101 23.55 14.70 13.11
N GLY A 102 24.55 14.23 13.87
CA GLY A 102 25.93 14.72 13.73
C GLY A 102 26.50 14.28 12.39
N ALA A 103 27.22 15.17 11.70
CA ALA A 103 28.01 14.79 10.55
C ALA A 103 29.01 13.71 10.96
N ARG A 104 29.07 12.61 10.21
CA ARG A 104 29.84 11.44 10.62
C ARG A 104 30.54 10.77 9.45
N ARG A 105 31.71 10.25 9.76
CA ARG A 105 32.43 9.31 8.92
C ARG A 105 32.11 7.89 9.33
N GLU A 106 31.76 7.05 8.38
CA GLU A 106 31.46 5.65 8.62
C GLU A 106 32.51 4.78 7.95
N SER A 107 33.01 3.76 8.67
CA SER A 107 33.84 2.72 8.11
C SER A 107 33.20 1.36 8.34
N TYR A 108 33.18 0.52 7.31
CA TYR A 108 32.50 -0.78 7.31
C TYR A 108 33.52 -1.91 7.21
N SER A 109 33.25 -3.04 7.90
CA SER A 109 33.95 -4.30 7.64
C SER A 109 33.15 -5.14 6.67
N HIS A 110 33.83 -5.90 5.79
CA HIS A 110 33.21 -6.69 4.73
C HIS A 110 32.06 -7.62 5.21
N ASP A 111 32.19 -8.18 6.43
CA ASP A 111 31.23 -9.15 6.97
C ASP A 111 30.22 -8.54 7.96
N SER A 112 30.25 -7.23 8.12
CA SER A 112 29.33 -6.51 9.03
C SER A 112 28.83 -5.23 8.39
N ARG A 113 27.53 -5.02 8.46
CA ARG A 113 26.88 -3.74 8.11
C ARG A 113 26.81 -2.74 9.27
N LYS A 114 27.39 -3.07 10.44
CA LYS A 114 27.50 -2.12 11.56
C LYS A 114 28.74 -1.28 11.35
N PRO A 115 28.62 0.02 11.02
CA PRO A 115 29.76 0.88 10.84
C PRO A 115 30.44 1.18 12.17
N ILE A 116 31.75 1.43 12.10
CA ILE A 116 32.43 2.23 13.10
C ILE A 116 32.13 3.68 12.72
N VAL A 117 31.58 4.44 13.67
CA VAL A 117 31.12 5.82 13.46
C VAL A 117 32.07 6.76 14.20
N GLU A 118 32.58 7.74 13.48
CA GLU A 118 33.43 8.82 14.01
C GLU A 118 32.82 10.17 13.60
N ASP A 119 33.10 11.22 14.37
CA ASP A 119 32.73 12.57 13.98
C ASP A 119 33.38 12.94 12.64
N GLY A 120 32.61 13.54 11.74
CA GLY A 120 33.02 13.83 10.38
C GLY A 120 32.68 15.25 9.95
N THR A 121 33.07 15.57 8.74
CA THR A 121 32.70 16.81 8.02
C THR A 121 31.40 16.63 7.26
N LEU A 122 30.84 17.71 6.68
CA LEU A 122 29.73 17.61 5.75
C LEU A 122 30.06 16.72 4.55
N GLU A 123 31.28 16.83 4.01
CA GLU A 123 31.77 16.00 2.90
C GLU A 123 31.77 14.50 3.26
N ASP A 124 32.22 14.14 4.48
CA ASP A 124 32.15 12.76 4.96
C ASP A 124 30.71 12.26 5.02
N ASP A 125 29.76 13.11 5.48
CA ASP A 125 28.34 12.75 5.51
C ASP A 125 27.72 12.59 4.12
N GLN A 126 28.08 13.45 3.16
CA GLN A 126 27.61 13.38 1.79
C GLN A 126 28.17 12.16 1.07
N ASN A 127 29.46 11.84 1.25
CA ASN A 127 30.13 10.67 0.67
C ASN A 127 29.49 9.33 1.06
N ARG A 128 29.00 9.21 2.29
CA ARG A 128 28.36 7.96 2.79
C ARG A 128 26.90 7.80 2.39
N ARG A 129 26.28 8.78 1.73
CA ARG A 129 24.86 8.71 1.33
C ARG A 129 24.65 7.70 0.21
N ASP A 130 23.40 7.28 0.05
CA ASP A 130 23.03 6.25 -0.92
C ASP A 130 23.10 6.74 -2.38
N PHE A 131 22.51 7.91 -2.67
CA PHE A 131 22.39 8.43 -4.05
C PHE A 131 22.68 9.93 -4.08
N THR A 132 23.18 10.39 -5.23
CA THR A 132 23.52 11.80 -5.51
C THR A 132 22.35 12.73 -5.22
N ILE A 133 21.15 12.35 -5.65
CA ILE A 133 19.90 13.11 -5.43
C ILE A 133 19.52 13.27 -3.96
N ASN A 134 20.08 12.46 -3.06
CA ASN A 134 19.88 12.52 -1.61
C ASN A 134 21.13 13.04 -0.87
N ALA A 135 22.20 13.35 -1.61
CA ALA A 135 23.45 13.83 -1.04
C ALA A 135 23.56 15.37 -1.04
N MET A 136 22.61 16.07 -1.63
CA MET A 136 22.53 17.53 -1.63
C MET A 136 22.25 18.07 -0.23
N ALA A 137 22.83 19.22 0.09
CA ALA A 137 22.65 19.92 1.35
C ALA A 137 22.40 21.42 1.12
N ILE A 138 21.60 22.06 1.97
CA ILE A 138 21.43 23.53 1.95
C ILE A 138 21.82 24.08 3.33
N CYS A 139 22.71 25.06 3.34
CA CYS A 139 23.22 25.67 4.56
C CYS A 139 22.13 26.45 5.31
N LEU A 140 22.07 26.26 6.63
CA LEU A 140 21.13 26.96 7.51
C LEU A 140 21.79 28.08 8.34
N ASN A 141 23.12 28.13 8.41
CA ASN A 141 23.81 29.21 9.13
C ASN A 141 23.54 30.59 8.48
N SER A 142 23.31 31.61 9.26
CA SER A 142 22.90 32.96 8.78
C SER A 142 23.83 33.55 7.74
N SER A 143 25.14 33.34 7.87
CA SER A 143 26.16 33.84 6.94
C SER A 143 26.09 33.24 5.53
N ARG A 144 25.49 32.04 5.38
CA ARG A 144 25.39 31.25 4.13
C ARG A 144 23.99 30.65 3.94
N PHE A 145 22.98 31.27 4.51
CA PHE A 145 21.62 30.75 4.53
C PHE A 145 21.07 30.58 3.11
N GLY A 146 20.65 29.36 2.78
CA GLY A 146 20.13 29.01 1.45
C GLY A 146 21.20 28.59 0.44
N GLU A 147 22.51 28.63 0.80
CA GLU A 147 23.58 28.16 -0.08
C GLU A 147 23.50 26.65 -0.28
N LEU A 148 23.47 26.24 -1.56
CA LEU A 148 23.42 24.83 -1.95
C LEU A 148 24.84 24.22 -2.00
N VAL A 149 24.99 23.03 -1.41
CA VAL A 149 26.20 22.21 -1.47
C VAL A 149 25.86 20.91 -2.18
N ASP A 150 26.26 20.80 -3.45
CA ASP A 150 26.00 19.64 -4.34
C ASP A 150 27.30 19.17 -5.00
N PRO A 151 28.16 18.45 -4.27
CA PRO A 151 29.47 18.03 -4.79
C PRO A 151 29.37 16.91 -5.85
N PHE A 152 28.22 16.24 -5.96
CA PHE A 152 28.02 15.08 -6.85
C PHE A 152 27.10 15.36 -8.03
N ASN A 153 26.75 16.63 -8.29
CA ASN A 153 25.82 17.02 -9.34
C ASN A 153 24.42 16.36 -9.22
N GLY A 154 23.92 16.21 -8.00
CA GLY A 154 22.60 15.63 -7.74
C GLY A 154 21.47 16.39 -8.41
N ILE A 155 21.59 17.70 -8.65
CA ILE A 155 20.65 18.48 -9.45
C ILE A 155 20.59 17.99 -10.88
N ALA A 156 21.74 17.75 -11.53
CA ALA A 156 21.76 17.24 -12.91
C ALA A 156 21.10 15.86 -12.98
N ASP A 157 21.40 14.98 -12.03
CA ASP A 157 20.75 13.66 -11.97
C ASP A 157 19.24 13.76 -11.75
N LEU A 158 18.76 14.74 -10.97
CA LEU A 158 17.32 15.01 -10.84
C LEU A 158 16.69 15.51 -12.14
N GLU A 159 17.38 16.37 -12.89
CA GLU A 159 16.92 16.88 -14.19
C GLU A 159 16.86 15.77 -15.25
N ASP A 160 17.86 14.92 -15.27
CA ASP A 160 17.97 13.80 -16.21
C ASP A 160 17.13 12.60 -15.79
N GLY A 161 16.60 12.58 -14.57
CA GLY A 161 15.81 11.47 -14.02
C GLY A 161 16.67 10.23 -13.78
N ILE A 162 17.86 10.40 -13.17
CA ILE A 162 18.86 9.35 -12.95
C ILE A 162 19.00 9.06 -11.45
N ILE A 163 19.19 7.79 -11.12
CA ILE A 163 19.62 7.30 -9.81
C ILE A 163 21.07 6.82 -9.94
N ALA A 164 22.00 7.57 -9.37
CA ALA A 164 23.42 7.26 -9.31
C ALA A 164 23.94 7.35 -7.87
N THR A 165 25.02 6.64 -7.57
CA THR A 165 25.70 6.68 -6.26
C THR A 165 26.72 7.82 -6.20
N PRO A 166 26.94 8.49 -5.04
CA PRO A 166 27.95 9.54 -4.89
C PRO A 166 29.37 9.04 -5.17
N LEU A 167 29.67 7.84 -4.71
CA LEU A 167 30.95 7.16 -4.89
C LEU A 167 30.76 5.89 -5.73
N ASP A 168 31.84 5.07 -5.82
CA ASP A 168 31.80 3.77 -6.49
C ASP A 168 30.59 2.95 -5.98
N PRO A 169 29.70 2.50 -6.89
CA PRO A 169 28.51 1.75 -6.52
C PRO A 169 28.81 0.46 -5.76
N GLU A 170 29.92 -0.23 -6.06
CA GLU A 170 30.29 -1.47 -5.35
C GLU A 170 30.63 -1.19 -3.88
N ILE A 171 31.32 -0.07 -3.59
CA ILE A 171 31.57 0.37 -2.22
C ILE A 171 30.25 0.71 -1.54
N THR A 172 29.41 1.50 -2.19
CA THR A 172 28.11 1.95 -1.66
C THR A 172 27.20 0.76 -1.30
N PHE A 173 27.13 -0.27 -2.14
CA PHE A 173 26.32 -1.46 -1.89
C PHE A 173 27.01 -2.48 -0.96
N SER A 174 28.33 -2.46 -0.88
CA SER A 174 29.07 -3.24 0.11
C SER A 174 28.85 -2.74 1.52
N ASP A 175 28.81 -1.43 1.72
CA ASP A 175 28.61 -0.78 3.01
C ASP A 175 27.23 -1.08 3.60
N ASP A 176 26.16 -0.87 2.86
CA ASP A 176 24.81 -1.32 3.23
C ASP A 176 24.08 -1.92 2.01
N PRO A 177 24.01 -3.26 1.91
CA PRO A 177 23.35 -3.92 0.80
C PRO A 177 21.84 -3.59 0.66
N LEU A 178 21.19 -3.04 1.70
CA LEU A 178 19.82 -2.55 1.56
C LEU A 178 19.72 -1.39 0.56
N ARG A 179 20.81 -0.67 0.30
CA ARG A 179 20.84 0.40 -0.70
C ARG A 179 20.51 -0.10 -2.10
N MET A 180 20.72 -1.38 -2.40
CA MET A 180 20.24 -2.01 -3.64
C MET A 180 18.72 -1.98 -3.76
N MET A 181 18.00 -2.33 -2.67
CA MET A 181 16.54 -2.23 -2.63
C MET A 181 16.06 -0.77 -2.68
N ARG A 182 16.76 0.13 -1.99
CA ARG A 182 16.49 1.56 -2.02
C ARG A 182 16.68 2.16 -3.41
N CYS A 183 17.70 1.71 -4.16
CA CYS A 183 17.96 2.09 -5.54
C CYS A 183 16.74 1.80 -6.41
N ILE A 184 16.27 0.56 -6.39
CA ILE A 184 15.08 0.14 -7.14
C ILE A 184 13.83 0.89 -6.66
N ARG A 185 13.67 1.08 -5.34
CA ARG A 185 12.55 1.85 -4.80
C ARG A 185 12.53 3.28 -5.31
N PHE A 186 13.64 4.00 -5.25
CA PHE A 186 13.69 5.39 -5.75
C PHE A 186 13.46 5.46 -7.25
N ALA A 187 14.06 4.57 -8.03
CA ALA A 187 13.80 4.46 -9.47
C ALA A 187 12.30 4.27 -9.75
N THR A 188 11.63 3.42 -8.97
CA THR A 188 10.18 3.16 -9.10
C THR A 188 9.31 4.34 -8.66
N GLN A 189 9.59 4.92 -7.49
CA GLN A 189 8.77 6.00 -6.92
C GLN A 189 8.91 7.32 -7.67
N LEU A 190 10.09 7.60 -8.21
CA LEU A 190 10.39 8.82 -8.95
C LEU A 190 10.17 8.65 -10.46
N ASN A 191 10.02 7.41 -10.92
CA ASN A 191 10.03 7.02 -12.33
C ASN A 191 11.33 7.45 -13.03
N PHE A 192 12.46 7.20 -12.37
CA PHE A 192 13.82 7.51 -12.80
C PHE A 192 14.52 6.26 -13.33
N GLN A 193 15.51 6.46 -14.21
CA GLN A 193 16.40 5.41 -14.66
C GLN A 193 17.54 5.21 -13.66
N ILE A 194 18.03 3.99 -13.56
CA ILE A 194 19.25 3.72 -12.78
C ILE A 194 20.42 3.86 -13.75
N GLU A 195 21.45 4.59 -13.35
CA GLU A 195 22.70 4.69 -14.10
C GLU A 195 23.27 3.30 -14.42
N ASP A 196 23.81 3.09 -15.63
CA ASP A 196 24.28 1.78 -16.07
C ASP A 196 25.35 1.19 -15.15
N ALA A 197 26.36 1.99 -14.72
CA ALA A 197 27.39 1.52 -13.80
C ALA A 197 26.81 1.13 -12.43
N THR A 198 25.84 1.89 -11.93
CA THR A 198 25.13 1.61 -10.68
C THR A 198 24.29 0.33 -10.80
N PHE A 199 23.61 0.12 -11.94
CA PHE A 199 22.81 -1.10 -12.17
C PHE A 199 23.69 -2.35 -12.35
N ASP A 200 24.81 -2.23 -13.05
CA ASP A 200 25.78 -3.32 -13.21
C ASP A 200 26.39 -3.76 -11.87
N ALA A 201 26.74 -2.80 -11.01
CA ALA A 201 27.21 -3.08 -9.66
C ALA A 201 26.11 -3.77 -8.81
N LEU A 202 24.86 -3.31 -8.93
CA LEU A 202 23.71 -3.90 -8.25
C LEU A 202 23.56 -5.39 -8.65
N GLN A 203 23.67 -5.72 -9.93
CA GLN A 203 23.63 -7.10 -10.41
C GLN A 203 24.78 -7.95 -9.84
N ARG A 204 26.01 -7.44 -9.89
CA ARG A 204 27.18 -8.15 -9.34
C ARG A 204 27.08 -8.40 -7.84
N MET A 205 26.48 -7.44 -7.11
CA MET A 205 26.41 -7.45 -5.66
C MET A 205 25.10 -8.06 -5.10
N ALA A 206 24.16 -8.51 -5.96
CA ALA A 206 22.83 -8.97 -5.57
C ALA A 206 22.84 -10.00 -4.42
N ASP A 207 23.81 -10.91 -4.40
CA ASP A 207 23.94 -11.94 -3.37
C ASP A 207 24.17 -11.38 -1.96
N ARG A 208 24.69 -10.15 -1.83
CA ARG A 208 24.89 -9.51 -0.54
C ARG A 208 23.59 -9.14 0.18
N ILE A 209 22.46 -9.10 -0.53
CA ILE A 209 21.15 -8.86 0.10
C ILE A 209 20.81 -9.90 1.18
N LYS A 210 21.41 -11.08 1.11
CA LYS A 210 21.22 -12.18 2.09
C LYS A 210 21.63 -11.83 3.53
N ILE A 211 22.50 -10.83 3.73
CA ILE A 211 22.90 -10.37 5.07
C ILE A 211 21.92 -9.33 5.66
N VAL A 212 20.98 -8.83 4.85
CA VAL A 212 19.98 -7.87 5.29
C VAL A 212 18.83 -8.60 5.96
N SER A 213 18.32 -8.06 7.06
CA SER A 213 17.17 -8.68 7.75
C SER A 213 15.90 -8.58 6.90
N GLY A 214 15.04 -9.60 7.01
CA GLY A 214 13.79 -9.68 6.26
C GLY A 214 12.88 -8.48 6.50
N GLU A 215 12.86 -7.96 7.73
CA GLU A 215 12.05 -6.80 8.13
C GLU A 215 12.45 -5.52 7.37
N ARG A 216 13.76 -5.32 7.15
CA ARG A 216 14.23 -4.17 6.36
C ARG A 216 13.91 -4.32 4.88
N ILE A 217 14.02 -5.55 4.35
CA ILE A 217 13.64 -5.87 2.96
C ILE A 217 12.14 -5.64 2.77
N GLU A 218 11.32 -6.10 3.71
CA GLU A 218 9.86 -5.96 3.70
C GLU A 218 9.44 -4.49 3.59
N VAL A 219 10.03 -3.61 4.39
CA VAL A 219 9.74 -2.16 4.35
C VAL A 219 10.01 -1.56 2.97
N GLU A 220 11.15 -1.86 2.35
CA GLU A 220 11.48 -1.35 1.02
C GLU A 220 10.58 -1.97 -0.06
N LEU A 221 10.28 -3.26 0.06
CA LEU A 221 9.41 -3.98 -0.87
C LEU A 221 7.97 -3.44 -0.85
N ASN A 222 7.43 -3.14 0.34
CA ASN A 222 6.12 -2.51 0.47
C ASN A 222 6.09 -1.07 -0.08
N LYS A 223 7.19 -0.32 0.06
CA LYS A 223 7.31 1.00 -0.57
C LYS A 223 7.36 0.92 -2.11
N ILE A 224 7.99 -0.12 -2.67
CA ILE A 224 7.94 -0.42 -4.11
C ILE A 224 6.50 -0.77 -4.51
N MET A 225 5.85 -1.67 -3.77
CA MET A 225 4.47 -2.09 -4.01
C MET A 225 3.49 -0.91 -4.02
N MET A 226 3.70 0.08 -3.17
CA MET A 226 2.84 1.26 -3.04
C MET A 226 3.20 2.41 -4.00
N ALA A 227 4.24 2.25 -4.82
CA ALA A 227 4.56 3.24 -5.86
C ALA A 227 3.42 3.37 -6.90
N PRO A 228 3.37 4.48 -7.65
CA PRO A 228 2.38 4.68 -8.72
C PRO A 228 2.43 3.59 -9.81
N HIS A 229 3.64 3.11 -10.14
CA HIS A 229 3.88 2.06 -11.13
C HIS A 229 4.77 0.96 -10.54
N PRO A 230 4.24 0.09 -9.67
CA PRO A 230 5.04 -0.93 -8.99
C PRO A 230 5.64 -1.97 -9.94
N SER A 231 5.07 -2.17 -11.12
CA SER A 231 5.60 -3.08 -12.15
C SER A 231 7.05 -2.74 -12.53
N ILE A 232 7.41 -1.46 -12.59
CA ILE A 232 8.77 -1.00 -12.86
C ILE A 232 9.74 -1.57 -11.81
N GLY A 233 9.38 -1.49 -10.54
CA GLY A 233 10.21 -2.00 -9.44
C GLY A 233 10.38 -3.51 -9.48
N PHE A 234 9.32 -4.27 -9.75
CA PHE A 234 9.40 -5.73 -9.85
C PHE A 234 10.18 -6.18 -11.10
N GLU A 235 10.10 -5.45 -12.21
CA GLU A 235 10.92 -5.70 -13.38
C GLU A 235 12.42 -5.44 -13.09
N LEU A 236 12.74 -4.34 -12.40
CA LEU A 236 14.10 -4.04 -11.97
C LEU A 236 14.62 -5.09 -10.97
N LEU A 237 13.81 -5.55 -10.04
CA LEU A 237 14.13 -6.64 -9.10
C LEU A 237 14.43 -7.95 -9.87
N GLN A 238 13.68 -8.26 -10.93
CA GLN A 238 13.90 -9.43 -11.77
C GLN A 238 15.20 -9.32 -12.55
N ARG A 239 15.42 -8.19 -13.23
CA ARG A 239 16.61 -7.95 -14.06
C ARG A 239 17.91 -7.88 -13.25
N SER A 240 17.82 -7.42 -12.02
CA SER A 240 18.98 -7.31 -11.11
C SER A 240 19.40 -8.61 -10.43
N GLY A 241 18.57 -9.65 -10.48
CA GLY A 241 18.81 -10.89 -9.76
C GLY A 241 18.34 -10.88 -8.30
N LEU A 242 17.89 -9.76 -7.78
CA LEU A 242 17.40 -9.65 -6.41
C LEU A 242 16.08 -10.43 -6.20
N LEU A 243 15.21 -10.47 -7.22
CA LEU A 243 13.92 -11.18 -7.10
C LEU A 243 14.11 -12.68 -6.90
N GLN A 244 15.12 -13.28 -7.54
CA GLN A 244 15.47 -14.70 -7.40
C GLN A 244 15.85 -15.06 -5.96
N ILE A 245 16.36 -14.10 -5.20
CA ILE A 245 16.78 -14.28 -3.81
C ILE A 245 15.62 -14.00 -2.86
N ILE A 246 14.88 -12.91 -3.08
CA ILE A 246 13.85 -12.40 -2.18
C ILE A 246 12.53 -13.16 -2.37
N LEU A 247 12.08 -13.33 -3.61
CA LEU A 247 10.80 -13.95 -3.97
C LEU A 247 10.97 -14.88 -5.19
N PRO A 248 11.72 -16.00 -5.02
CA PRO A 248 12.07 -16.91 -6.12
C PRO A 248 10.84 -17.51 -6.83
N GLU A 249 9.73 -17.65 -6.14
CA GLU A 249 8.48 -18.15 -6.74
C GLU A 249 7.94 -17.17 -7.79
N LEU A 250 8.02 -15.86 -7.55
CA LEU A 250 7.62 -14.85 -8.52
C LEU A 250 8.61 -14.80 -9.69
N ALA A 251 9.90 -14.83 -9.39
CA ALA A 251 10.95 -14.86 -10.41
C ALA A 251 10.79 -16.05 -11.38
N ALA A 252 10.37 -17.20 -10.86
CA ALA A 252 10.15 -18.42 -11.66
C ALA A 252 8.96 -18.32 -12.66
N LEU A 253 8.07 -17.34 -12.51
CA LEU A 253 6.99 -17.08 -13.47
C LEU A 253 7.50 -16.51 -14.80
N ASP A 254 8.72 -15.98 -14.85
CA ASP A 254 9.35 -15.41 -16.06
C ASP A 254 9.83 -16.51 -17.06
N ILE A 255 9.88 -17.76 -16.63
CA ILE A 255 10.34 -18.88 -17.45
C ILE A 255 9.25 -19.29 -18.44
N VAL A 256 9.46 -19.01 -19.72
CA VAL A 256 8.59 -19.42 -20.82
C VAL A 256 9.17 -20.65 -21.52
N GLU A 257 8.46 -21.76 -21.47
CA GLU A 257 8.82 -22.98 -22.17
C GLU A 257 8.05 -23.12 -23.49
N LYS A 258 8.73 -23.60 -24.51
CA LYS A 258 8.16 -23.91 -25.82
C LYS A 258 8.25 -25.40 -26.10
N ARG A 259 7.11 -26.03 -26.42
CA ARG A 259 7.03 -27.43 -26.79
C ARG A 259 6.07 -27.61 -27.95
N ASP A 260 6.43 -28.43 -28.94
CA ASP A 260 5.62 -28.72 -30.14
C ASP A 260 5.09 -27.43 -30.83
N GLY A 261 5.91 -26.40 -30.90
CA GLY A 261 5.56 -25.10 -31.48
C GLY A 261 4.64 -24.22 -30.62
N ARG A 262 4.18 -24.69 -29.46
CA ARG A 262 3.30 -23.96 -28.53
C ARG A 262 4.09 -23.47 -27.33
N ALA A 263 4.00 -22.16 -27.04
CA ALA A 263 4.50 -21.56 -25.82
C ALA A 263 3.33 -21.10 -24.94
N HIS A 264 3.52 -21.08 -23.64
CA HIS A 264 2.57 -20.38 -22.75
C HIS A 264 2.90 -18.89 -22.69
N LYS A 265 1.92 -18.09 -22.21
CA LYS A 265 2.13 -16.67 -21.91
C LYS A 265 3.23 -16.53 -20.84
N ASN A 266 4.02 -15.48 -20.92
CA ASN A 266 4.91 -15.13 -19.82
C ASN A 266 4.07 -14.69 -18.61
N ASN A 267 4.02 -15.55 -17.58
CA ASN A 267 3.17 -15.32 -16.42
C ASN A 267 3.69 -14.21 -15.52
N PHE A 268 5.01 -13.91 -15.53
CA PHE A 268 5.57 -12.81 -14.78
C PHE A 268 5.06 -11.46 -15.29
N TYR A 269 5.21 -11.17 -16.58
CA TYR A 269 4.72 -9.92 -17.16
C TYR A 269 3.20 -9.81 -17.14
N HIS A 270 2.50 -10.95 -17.24
CA HIS A 270 1.06 -10.97 -17.00
C HIS A 270 0.70 -10.52 -15.58
N THR A 271 1.38 -11.07 -14.57
CA THR A 271 1.18 -10.69 -13.17
C THR A 271 1.45 -9.20 -12.94
N LEU A 272 2.49 -8.64 -13.57
CA LEU A 272 2.77 -7.21 -13.49
C LEU A 272 1.67 -6.34 -14.14
N GLU A 273 1.12 -6.79 -15.28
CA GLU A 273 -0.02 -6.12 -15.93
C GLU A 273 -1.27 -6.13 -15.02
N VAL A 274 -1.56 -7.25 -14.38
CA VAL A 274 -2.66 -7.37 -13.39
C VAL A 274 -2.43 -6.43 -12.21
N LEU A 275 -1.22 -6.35 -11.69
CA LEU A 275 -0.86 -5.42 -10.62
C LEU A 275 -1.13 -3.96 -11.00
N GLU A 276 -0.71 -3.53 -12.20
CA GLU A 276 -0.96 -2.17 -12.70
C GLU A 276 -2.48 -1.90 -12.89
N ASN A 277 -3.24 -2.89 -13.36
CA ASN A 277 -4.68 -2.77 -13.50
C ASN A 277 -5.37 -2.59 -12.13
N VAL A 278 -4.91 -3.32 -11.10
CA VAL A 278 -5.40 -3.16 -9.72
C VAL A 278 -5.09 -1.75 -9.19
N VAL A 279 -3.86 -1.26 -9.39
CA VAL A 279 -3.46 0.10 -9.00
C VAL A 279 -4.42 1.14 -9.58
N LYS A 280 -4.64 1.10 -10.90
CA LYS A 280 -5.55 2.03 -11.61
C LYS A 280 -6.98 1.94 -11.08
N SER A 281 -7.47 0.73 -10.82
CA SER A 281 -8.85 0.51 -10.35
C SER A 281 -9.05 1.05 -8.93
N VAL A 282 -8.06 0.88 -8.05
CA VAL A 282 -8.08 1.43 -6.69
C VAL A 282 -8.05 2.96 -6.72
N GLU A 283 -7.21 3.57 -7.55
CA GLU A 283 -7.16 5.03 -7.70
C GLU A 283 -8.49 5.62 -8.19
N LEU A 284 -9.15 4.96 -9.14
CA LEU A 284 -10.48 5.37 -9.63
C LEU A 284 -11.55 5.24 -8.55
N ARG A 285 -11.50 4.19 -7.74
CA ARG A 285 -12.43 3.99 -6.61
C ARG A 285 -12.28 5.11 -5.57
N VAL A 286 -11.05 5.42 -5.15
CA VAL A 286 -10.78 6.50 -4.20
C VAL A 286 -11.30 7.85 -4.74
N LYS A 287 -11.03 8.18 -5.99
CA LYS A 287 -11.52 9.43 -6.61
C LYS A 287 -13.05 9.49 -6.67
N SER A 288 -13.75 8.37 -6.86
CA SER A 288 -15.23 8.32 -6.89
C SER A 288 -15.85 8.49 -5.50
N GLU A 289 -15.16 8.09 -4.44
CA GLU A 289 -15.58 8.26 -3.05
C GLU A 289 -15.33 9.69 -2.54
N GLU A 290 -14.29 10.38 -3.04
CA GLU A 290 -14.02 11.79 -2.71
C GLU A 290 -15.04 12.78 -3.32
N PHE A 291 -15.70 12.41 -4.43
CA PHE A 291 -16.72 13.22 -5.10
C PHE A 291 -18.03 12.42 -5.26
N PRO A 292 -18.81 12.21 -4.18
CA PRO A 292 -20.10 11.55 -4.32
C PRO A 292 -21.05 12.42 -5.12
N THR A 293 -21.31 12.04 -6.36
CA THR A 293 -22.37 12.64 -7.17
C THR A 293 -23.73 12.11 -6.65
N GLY A 294 -24.36 12.86 -5.76
CA GLY A 294 -25.75 12.58 -5.35
C GLY A 294 -25.95 12.35 -3.87
N GLN A 295 -26.86 13.09 -3.32
CA GLN A 295 -27.34 13.11 -1.95
C GLN A 295 -27.59 11.70 -1.38
N GLY A 296 -26.86 11.32 -0.34
CA GLY A 296 -27.09 10.14 0.46
C GLY A 296 -26.52 10.35 1.87
N ALA A 297 -27.41 10.44 2.83
CA ALA A 297 -27.17 10.85 4.20
C ALA A 297 -26.22 9.94 4.99
N GLY A 298 -25.32 10.57 5.79
CA GLY A 298 -25.08 10.21 7.18
C GLY A 298 -24.33 8.92 7.47
N ALA A 299 -23.00 8.99 7.47
CA ALA A 299 -22.19 8.18 8.38
C ALA A 299 -21.38 9.15 9.24
N GLU A 300 -21.91 9.49 10.41
CA GLU A 300 -21.18 10.18 11.47
C GLU A 300 -20.19 9.20 12.11
N GLY A 301 -18.92 9.56 12.20
CA GLY A 301 -18.04 9.03 13.23
C GLY A 301 -16.67 8.47 12.86
N VAL A 302 -16.27 8.43 11.60
CA VAL A 302 -14.88 8.03 11.26
C VAL A 302 -14.10 9.27 10.83
N SER A 303 -12.95 9.56 11.49
CA SER A 303 -12.11 10.69 11.09
C SER A 303 -11.58 10.46 9.67
N LYS A 304 -11.44 11.55 8.88
CA LYS A 304 -10.86 11.45 7.53
C LYS A 304 -9.46 10.82 7.53
N ALA A 305 -8.70 10.97 8.61
CA ALA A 305 -7.38 10.37 8.78
C ALA A 305 -7.46 8.84 8.95
N ASP A 306 -8.41 8.34 9.75
CA ASP A 306 -8.60 6.90 9.96
C ASP A 306 -9.13 6.20 8.70
N SER A 307 -10.02 6.87 7.96
CA SER A 307 -10.52 6.38 6.67
C SER A 307 -9.39 6.28 5.63
N SER A 308 -8.51 7.28 5.53
CA SER A 308 -7.40 7.27 4.57
C SER A 308 -6.34 6.21 4.89
N LEU A 309 -6.01 5.99 6.16
CA LEU A 309 -5.09 4.95 6.62
C LEU A 309 -5.65 3.54 6.36
N PHE A 310 -6.94 3.32 6.62
CA PHE A 310 -7.61 2.05 6.35
C PHE A 310 -7.63 1.74 4.84
N THR A 311 -7.92 2.73 4.00
CA THR A 311 -7.92 2.59 2.53
C THR A 311 -6.52 2.29 2.00
N LEU A 312 -5.48 2.93 2.53
CA LEU A 312 -4.10 2.70 2.15
C LEU A 312 -3.64 1.28 2.52
N HIS A 313 -3.96 0.82 3.73
CA HIS A 313 -3.61 -0.50 4.23
C HIS A 313 -4.32 -1.61 3.42
N SER A 314 -5.61 -1.46 3.17
CA SER A 314 -6.39 -2.37 2.31
C SER A 314 -5.83 -2.43 0.89
N SER A 315 -5.44 -1.28 0.31
CA SER A 315 -4.83 -1.19 -1.01
C SER A 315 -3.51 -1.97 -1.11
N LEU A 316 -2.65 -1.94 -0.09
CA LEU A 316 -1.39 -2.68 -0.07
C LEU A 316 -1.62 -4.19 -0.23
N TYR A 317 -2.53 -4.78 0.55
CA TYR A 317 -2.74 -6.22 0.52
C TYR A 317 -3.53 -6.70 -0.69
N LEU A 318 -4.36 -5.84 -1.30
CA LEU A 318 -4.96 -6.11 -2.60
C LEU A 318 -3.89 -6.17 -3.72
N ARG A 319 -2.90 -5.27 -3.68
CA ARG A 319 -1.75 -5.31 -4.60
C ARG A 319 -0.89 -6.57 -4.37
N TRP A 320 -0.71 -7.01 -3.12
CA TRP A 320 -0.08 -8.30 -2.81
C TRP A 320 -0.89 -9.48 -3.35
N ALA A 321 -2.21 -9.46 -3.26
CA ALA A 321 -3.06 -10.48 -3.85
C ALA A 321 -2.91 -10.51 -5.39
N ALA A 322 -2.87 -9.35 -6.04
CA ALA A 322 -2.60 -9.25 -7.47
C ALA A 322 -1.23 -9.82 -7.85
N LEU A 323 -0.19 -9.54 -7.08
CA LEU A 323 1.15 -10.05 -7.35
C LEU A 323 1.25 -11.57 -7.15
N LEU A 324 0.44 -12.16 -6.27
CA LEU A 324 0.51 -13.57 -5.90
C LEU A 324 -0.62 -14.44 -6.49
N HIS A 325 -1.59 -13.87 -7.24
CA HIS A 325 -2.77 -14.63 -7.70
C HIS A 325 -2.39 -15.89 -8.50
N ASP A 326 -1.40 -15.75 -9.35
CA ASP A 326 -0.93 -16.81 -10.27
C ASP A 326 0.32 -17.56 -9.77
N ILE A 327 0.78 -17.32 -8.54
CA ILE A 327 2.03 -17.86 -8.02
C ILE A 327 2.08 -19.40 -8.04
N GLY A 328 0.93 -20.05 -7.95
CA GLY A 328 0.80 -21.51 -8.01
C GLY A 328 1.09 -22.12 -9.39
N LYS A 329 1.10 -21.31 -10.46
CA LYS A 329 1.40 -21.77 -11.82
C LYS A 329 2.80 -22.39 -11.93
N THR A 330 3.76 -21.92 -11.12
CA THR A 330 5.11 -22.48 -11.06
C THR A 330 5.14 -23.96 -10.67
N LYS A 331 4.20 -24.42 -9.84
CA LYS A 331 4.12 -25.80 -9.33
C LYS A 331 3.09 -26.67 -10.06
N THR A 332 2.15 -26.05 -10.78
CA THR A 332 1.06 -26.79 -11.45
C THR A 332 1.23 -26.88 -12.96
N LYS A 333 2.26 -26.28 -13.53
CA LYS A 333 2.55 -26.32 -14.97
C LYS A 333 2.71 -27.76 -15.46
N ARG A 334 1.91 -28.14 -16.46
CA ARG A 334 1.96 -29.45 -17.11
C ARG A 334 1.76 -29.31 -18.61
N TRP A 335 2.34 -30.23 -19.34
CA TRP A 335 2.12 -30.36 -20.78
C TRP A 335 1.11 -31.46 -21.07
N GLU A 336 0.02 -31.10 -21.78
CA GLU A 336 -0.97 -32.01 -22.29
C GLU A 336 -0.96 -31.98 -23.82
N PRO A 337 -0.70 -33.12 -24.54
CA PRO A 337 -0.52 -33.10 -25.99
C PRO A 337 -1.71 -32.53 -26.78
N ALA A 338 -2.92 -32.73 -26.32
CA ALA A 338 -4.13 -32.25 -26.97
C ALA A 338 -4.38 -30.75 -26.77
N ILE A 339 -4.04 -30.21 -25.59
CA ILE A 339 -4.39 -28.85 -25.16
C ILE A 339 -3.17 -27.92 -25.21
N GLY A 340 -1.99 -28.43 -24.87
CA GLY A 340 -0.78 -27.65 -24.67
C GLY A 340 -0.44 -27.49 -23.18
N TRP A 341 0.08 -26.33 -22.80
CA TRP A 341 0.42 -26.00 -21.40
C TRP A 341 -0.84 -25.78 -20.58
N THR A 342 -0.95 -26.48 -19.45
CA THR A 342 -2.05 -26.35 -18.48
C THR A 342 -1.53 -26.02 -17.08
N PHE A 343 -2.39 -25.39 -16.25
CA PHE A 343 -2.07 -24.92 -14.90
C PHE A 343 -3.22 -25.23 -13.92
N HIS A 344 -3.80 -26.42 -14.01
CA HIS A 344 -4.96 -26.80 -13.20
C HIS A 344 -4.70 -26.64 -11.70
N ASN A 345 -5.68 -26.09 -10.98
CA ASN A 345 -5.65 -25.87 -9.53
C ASN A 345 -4.52 -24.94 -9.04
N HIS A 346 -3.98 -24.06 -9.91
CA HIS A 346 -2.94 -23.10 -9.50
C HIS A 346 -3.41 -22.16 -8.38
N ASN A 347 -4.68 -21.80 -8.35
CA ASN A 347 -5.30 -21.00 -7.29
C ASN A 347 -5.19 -21.68 -5.92
N LEU A 348 -5.58 -22.95 -5.81
CA LEU A 348 -5.47 -23.74 -4.57
C LEU A 348 -4.02 -23.92 -4.11
N VAL A 349 -3.12 -24.19 -5.07
CA VAL A 349 -1.69 -24.35 -4.78
C VAL A 349 -1.08 -23.01 -4.38
N GLY A 350 -1.41 -21.93 -5.10
CA GLY A 350 -0.99 -20.57 -4.78
C GLY A 350 -1.42 -20.13 -3.39
N ALA A 351 -2.68 -20.35 -3.04
CA ALA A 351 -3.20 -20.05 -1.71
C ALA A 351 -2.43 -20.76 -0.58
N LYS A 352 -1.98 -22.01 -0.81
CA LYS A 352 -1.11 -22.74 0.15
C LYS A 352 0.31 -22.19 0.22
N MET A 353 0.78 -21.51 -0.81
CA MET A 353 2.11 -20.88 -0.84
C MET A 353 2.13 -19.53 -0.09
N VAL A 354 1.01 -18.79 -0.06
CA VAL A 354 0.92 -17.46 0.57
C VAL A 354 1.46 -17.42 2.00
N PRO A 355 1.08 -18.32 2.94
CA PRO A 355 1.60 -18.28 4.31
C PRO A 355 3.13 -18.48 4.41
N GLN A 356 3.72 -19.27 3.51
CA GLN A 356 5.17 -19.50 3.49
C GLN A 356 5.91 -18.25 2.98
N ILE A 357 5.39 -17.61 1.93
CA ILE A 357 5.92 -16.36 1.36
C ILE A 357 5.85 -15.24 2.39
N PHE A 358 4.69 -15.03 3.04
CA PHE A 358 4.49 -14.01 4.06
C PHE A 358 5.47 -14.17 5.23
N ARG A 359 5.63 -15.40 5.74
CA ARG A 359 6.58 -15.68 6.83
C ARG A 359 8.02 -15.39 6.44
N ARG A 360 8.44 -15.77 5.23
CA ARG A 360 9.80 -15.53 4.73
C ARG A 360 10.07 -14.04 4.54
N LEU A 361 9.11 -13.30 3.97
CA LEU A 361 9.19 -11.87 3.73
C LEU A 361 8.91 -11.02 4.97
N LYS A 362 8.59 -11.65 6.11
CA LYS A 362 8.24 -10.95 7.36
C LYS A 362 6.97 -10.10 7.29
N LEU A 363 6.11 -10.37 6.33
CA LEU A 363 4.78 -9.77 6.23
C LEU A 363 3.87 -10.23 7.38
N PRO A 364 2.84 -9.45 7.76
CA PRO A 364 1.91 -9.81 8.82
C PRO A 364 1.21 -11.14 8.57
N MET A 365 1.20 -12.01 9.59
CA MET A 365 0.62 -13.37 9.52
C MET A 365 -0.85 -13.44 9.97
N GLY A 366 -1.47 -12.30 10.22
CA GLY A 366 -2.83 -12.16 10.76
C GLY A 366 -3.94 -12.15 9.71
N ALA A 367 -4.81 -11.15 9.80
CA ALA A 367 -5.94 -10.94 8.90
C ALA A 367 -5.49 -10.68 7.47
N GLU A 368 -4.40 -9.95 7.30
CA GLU A 368 -3.82 -9.56 6.02
C GLU A 368 -3.38 -10.78 5.20
N MET A 369 -2.67 -11.71 5.82
CA MET A 369 -2.26 -12.97 5.17
C MET A 369 -3.48 -13.80 4.76
N LYS A 370 -4.50 -13.90 5.63
CA LYS A 370 -5.73 -14.64 5.34
C LYS A 370 -6.53 -13.99 4.21
N TYR A 371 -6.57 -12.65 4.18
CA TYR A 371 -7.18 -11.89 3.10
C TYR A 371 -6.52 -12.19 1.75
N VAL A 372 -5.19 -12.05 1.66
CA VAL A 372 -4.44 -12.36 0.42
C VAL A 372 -4.64 -13.82 0.03
N GLN A 373 -4.54 -14.76 0.98
CA GLN A 373 -4.75 -16.19 0.75
C GLN A 373 -6.14 -16.47 0.17
N LYS A 374 -7.19 -15.84 0.71
CA LYS A 374 -8.58 -15.97 0.25
C LYS A 374 -8.74 -15.46 -1.18
N LEU A 375 -8.21 -14.26 -1.48
CA LEU A 375 -8.30 -13.70 -2.83
C LEU A 375 -7.57 -14.57 -3.86
N VAL A 376 -6.38 -15.09 -3.54
CA VAL A 376 -5.63 -16.02 -4.39
C VAL A 376 -6.39 -17.31 -4.61
N ASP A 377 -7.07 -17.86 -3.60
CA ASP A 377 -7.86 -19.08 -3.73
C ASP A 377 -9.10 -18.88 -4.63
N LEU A 378 -9.76 -17.75 -4.49
CA LEU A 378 -11.05 -17.48 -5.12
C LEU A 378 -10.96 -16.78 -6.48
N HIS A 379 -9.81 -16.26 -6.91
CA HIS A 379 -9.70 -15.37 -8.08
C HIS A 379 -10.24 -15.99 -9.40
N MET A 380 -10.22 -17.30 -9.53
CA MET A 380 -10.78 -17.98 -10.72
C MET A 380 -12.30 -18.15 -10.69
N ARG A 381 -12.94 -18.07 -9.50
CA ARG A 381 -14.37 -18.42 -9.38
C ARG A 381 -15.31 -17.44 -10.08
N PRO A 382 -15.15 -16.12 -9.99
CA PRO A 382 -16.00 -15.17 -10.71
C PRO A 382 -15.98 -15.41 -12.22
N GLN A 383 -14.82 -15.71 -12.80
CA GLN A 383 -14.70 -16.02 -14.22
C GLN A 383 -15.46 -17.29 -14.59
N VAL A 384 -15.29 -18.38 -13.81
CA VAL A 384 -15.99 -19.64 -14.05
C VAL A 384 -17.52 -19.48 -13.99
N ILE A 385 -18.00 -18.61 -13.08
CA ILE A 385 -19.42 -18.29 -12.98
C ILE A 385 -19.85 -17.46 -14.20
N ALA A 386 -19.03 -16.51 -14.63
CA ALA A 386 -19.31 -15.63 -15.76
C ALA A 386 -19.30 -16.37 -17.12
N ASP A 387 -18.46 -17.39 -17.28
CA ASP A 387 -18.35 -18.20 -18.50
C ASP A 387 -19.48 -19.24 -18.65
N ASN A 388 -20.26 -19.49 -17.59
CA ASN A 388 -21.39 -20.39 -17.57
C ASN A 388 -22.71 -19.65 -17.40
N GLU A 389 -23.83 -20.37 -17.32
CA GLU A 389 -25.09 -19.77 -16.90
C GLU A 389 -24.96 -19.28 -15.44
N VAL A 390 -25.09 -17.96 -15.26
CA VAL A 390 -24.94 -17.32 -13.94
C VAL A 390 -26.13 -17.65 -13.06
N THR A 391 -26.05 -18.72 -12.25
CA THR A 391 -27.11 -19.13 -11.35
C THR A 391 -27.03 -18.41 -10.00
N ASP A 392 -28.20 -18.16 -9.39
CA ASP A 392 -28.27 -17.54 -8.04
C ASP A 392 -27.54 -18.35 -6.99
N SER A 393 -27.55 -19.68 -7.08
CA SER A 393 -26.84 -20.56 -6.14
C SER A 393 -25.32 -20.44 -6.23
N ALA A 394 -24.78 -20.28 -7.44
CA ALA A 394 -23.34 -20.09 -7.65
C ALA A 394 -22.88 -18.74 -7.10
N VAL A 395 -23.65 -17.68 -7.36
CA VAL A 395 -23.36 -16.34 -6.85
C VAL A 395 -23.49 -16.28 -5.31
N ARG A 396 -24.50 -16.93 -4.70
CA ARG A 396 -24.62 -17.01 -3.24
C ARG A 396 -23.44 -17.72 -2.58
N ARG A 397 -22.92 -18.79 -3.19
CA ARG A 397 -21.71 -19.46 -2.69
C ARG A 397 -20.50 -18.53 -2.77
N LEU A 398 -20.37 -17.78 -3.86
CA LEU A 398 -19.29 -16.79 -4.00
C LEU A 398 -19.38 -15.71 -2.92
N ILE A 399 -20.57 -15.15 -2.66
CA ILE A 399 -20.83 -14.19 -1.58
C ILE A 399 -20.41 -14.76 -0.23
N ASN A 400 -20.84 -16.00 0.05
CA ASN A 400 -20.55 -16.65 1.33
C ASN A 400 -19.06 -16.91 1.54
N ASP A 401 -18.36 -17.36 0.50
CA ASP A 401 -16.95 -17.72 0.58
C ASP A 401 -16.03 -16.47 0.60
N ALA A 402 -16.38 -15.40 -0.14
CA ALA A 402 -15.65 -14.16 -0.15
C ALA A 402 -15.97 -13.26 1.05
N GLY A 403 -17.22 -13.30 1.54
CA GLY A 403 -17.69 -12.43 2.63
C GLY A 403 -17.58 -10.95 2.26
N ASP A 404 -17.01 -10.16 3.17
CA ASP A 404 -16.83 -8.71 3.00
C ASP A 404 -15.80 -8.37 1.90
N ASP A 405 -14.95 -9.31 1.49
CA ASP A 405 -13.91 -9.09 0.49
C ASP A 405 -14.40 -9.30 -0.96
N ILE A 406 -15.72 -9.46 -1.17
CA ILE A 406 -16.29 -9.76 -2.49
C ILE A 406 -16.00 -8.68 -3.53
N ASP A 407 -16.01 -7.41 -3.15
CA ASP A 407 -15.77 -6.29 -4.06
C ASP A 407 -14.31 -6.23 -4.51
N ASP A 408 -13.38 -6.50 -3.60
CA ASP A 408 -11.94 -6.59 -3.90
C ASP A 408 -11.63 -7.84 -4.74
N LEU A 409 -12.30 -8.97 -4.48
CA LEU A 409 -12.20 -10.16 -5.32
C LEU A 409 -12.66 -9.88 -6.75
N MET A 410 -13.80 -9.22 -6.93
CA MET A 410 -14.29 -8.85 -8.25
C MET A 410 -13.34 -7.90 -8.98
N LEU A 411 -12.76 -6.93 -8.25
CA LEU A 411 -11.77 -6.01 -8.80
C LEU A 411 -10.52 -6.75 -9.28
N LEU A 412 -9.99 -7.68 -8.47
CA LEU A 412 -8.85 -8.51 -8.85
C LEU A 412 -9.13 -9.33 -10.10
N CYS A 413 -10.30 -9.96 -10.19
CA CYS A 413 -10.68 -10.79 -11.34
C CYS A 413 -10.87 -9.98 -12.62
N GLU A 414 -11.43 -8.76 -12.52
CA GLU A 414 -11.54 -7.82 -13.65
C GLU A 414 -10.15 -7.35 -14.11
N ALA A 415 -9.24 -7.08 -13.17
CA ALA A 415 -7.86 -6.70 -13.44
C ALA A 415 -7.07 -7.80 -14.16
N ASP A 416 -7.39 -9.07 -13.91
CA ASP A 416 -6.77 -10.24 -14.54
C ASP A 416 -7.15 -10.40 -16.04
N ILE A 417 -8.16 -9.68 -16.51
CA ILE A 417 -8.53 -9.67 -17.93
C ILE A 417 -7.51 -8.85 -18.74
N THR A 418 -6.40 -9.49 -19.12
CA THR A 418 -5.29 -8.87 -19.86
C THR A 418 -5.24 -9.28 -21.34
N SER A 419 -6.40 -9.64 -21.92
CA SER A 419 -6.48 -10.04 -23.32
C SER A 419 -6.17 -8.86 -24.26
N LYS A 420 -5.27 -9.06 -25.23
CA LYS A 420 -5.02 -8.08 -26.30
C LYS A 420 -6.15 -8.04 -27.32
N ASN A 421 -7.08 -8.99 -27.30
CA ASN A 421 -8.26 -9.01 -28.16
C ASN A 421 -9.39 -8.19 -27.52
N GLU A 422 -9.61 -6.98 -28.01
CA GLU A 422 -10.61 -6.06 -27.49
C GLU A 422 -12.03 -6.63 -27.48
N VAL A 423 -12.39 -7.48 -28.44
CA VAL A 423 -13.72 -8.12 -28.50
C VAL A 423 -13.87 -9.09 -27.33
N LYS A 424 -12.86 -9.94 -27.11
CA LYS A 424 -12.86 -10.86 -25.97
C LYS A 424 -12.84 -10.12 -24.64
N LYS A 425 -12.01 -9.10 -24.51
CA LYS A 425 -11.93 -8.27 -23.30
C LYS A 425 -13.29 -7.64 -22.97
N LYS A 426 -13.96 -7.05 -23.97
CA LYS A 426 -15.27 -6.46 -23.79
C LYS A 426 -16.33 -7.51 -23.40
N MET A 427 -16.29 -8.70 -23.99
CA MET A 427 -17.18 -9.80 -23.63
C MET A 427 -16.99 -10.25 -22.18
N PHE A 428 -15.75 -10.44 -21.73
CA PHE A 428 -15.46 -10.81 -20.34
C PHE A 428 -15.92 -9.75 -19.35
N LEU A 429 -15.64 -8.46 -19.62
CA LEU A 429 -16.10 -7.36 -18.77
C LEU A 429 -17.62 -7.29 -18.68
N GLU A 430 -18.33 -7.56 -19.79
CA GLU A 430 -19.80 -7.62 -19.78
C GLU A 430 -20.32 -8.80 -18.93
N ASN A 431 -19.68 -9.95 -19.00
CA ASN A 431 -20.02 -11.08 -18.16
C ASN A 431 -19.81 -10.77 -16.67
N PHE A 432 -18.73 -10.08 -16.31
CA PHE A 432 -18.50 -9.62 -14.93
C PHE A 432 -19.54 -8.61 -14.49
N ARG A 433 -20.00 -7.71 -15.37
CA ARG A 433 -21.10 -6.77 -15.07
C ARG A 433 -22.37 -7.54 -14.66
N ILE A 434 -22.71 -8.61 -15.38
CA ILE A 434 -23.87 -9.45 -15.05
C ILE A 434 -23.68 -10.11 -13.66
N VAL A 435 -22.48 -10.59 -13.34
CA VAL A 435 -22.20 -11.15 -12.00
C VAL A 435 -22.36 -10.08 -10.93
N ARG A 436 -21.86 -8.85 -11.14
CA ARG A 436 -22.02 -7.72 -10.19
C ARG A 436 -23.49 -7.34 -9.98
N GLU A 437 -24.28 -7.26 -11.03
CA GLU A 437 -25.71 -6.97 -10.94
C GLU A 437 -26.43 -8.04 -10.10
N LYS A 438 -26.13 -9.32 -10.32
CA LYS A 438 -26.67 -10.39 -9.50
C LYS A 438 -26.18 -10.37 -8.06
N LEU A 439 -24.94 -9.98 -7.80
CA LEU A 439 -24.42 -9.78 -6.44
C LEU A 439 -25.24 -8.75 -5.68
N VAL A 440 -25.54 -7.60 -6.28
CA VAL A 440 -26.35 -6.53 -5.69
C VAL A 440 -27.78 -7.02 -5.45
N ASP A 441 -28.43 -7.59 -6.48
CA ASP A 441 -29.79 -8.09 -6.40
C ASP A 441 -29.98 -9.17 -5.32
N LEU A 442 -29.03 -10.09 -5.20
CA LEU A 442 -29.07 -11.15 -4.18
C LEU A 442 -28.78 -10.62 -2.77
N LYS A 443 -27.84 -9.69 -2.58
CA LYS A 443 -27.62 -9.00 -1.30
C LYS A 443 -28.89 -8.30 -0.85
N GLU A 444 -29.58 -7.61 -1.75
CA GLU A 444 -30.83 -6.93 -1.45
C GLU A 444 -31.98 -7.90 -1.13
N LYS A 445 -32.12 -8.98 -1.91
CA LYS A 445 -33.12 -10.04 -1.65
C LYS A 445 -32.87 -10.76 -0.33
N ASP A 446 -31.64 -11.09 -0.03
CA ASP A 446 -31.28 -11.76 1.23
C ASP A 446 -31.43 -10.83 2.43
N TYR A 447 -31.08 -9.54 2.30
CA TYR A 447 -31.38 -8.53 3.29
C TYR A 447 -32.89 -8.46 3.55
N LYS A 448 -33.73 -8.33 2.53
CA LYS A 448 -35.20 -8.36 2.65
C LYS A 448 -35.73 -9.65 3.28
N ARG A 449 -35.05 -10.80 3.05
CA ARG A 449 -35.41 -12.08 3.67
C ARG A 449 -35.02 -12.14 5.15
N LEU A 450 -33.87 -11.62 5.54
CA LEU A 450 -33.42 -11.52 6.92
C LEU A 450 -34.31 -10.56 7.73
N LEU A 451 -34.90 -9.57 7.07
CA LEU A 451 -35.87 -8.64 7.67
C LEU A 451 -37.28 -9.23 7.76
N GLN A 452 -37.52 -10.53 7.47
CA GLN A 452 -38.79 -11.15 7.83
C GLN A 452 -38.95 -11.17 9.35
N PRO A 453 -40.14 -10.80 9.87
CA PRO A 453 -40.40 -10.82 11.31
C PRO A 453 -40.14 -12.21 11.89
N VAL A 454 -39.49 -12.27 13.05
CA VAL A 454 -39.28 -13.55 13.79
C VAL A 454 -40.60 -14.19 14.23
N ILE A 455 -41.71 -13.46 14.26
CA ILE A 455 -43.07 -13.98 14.45
C ILE A 455 -43.65 -14.30 13.08
N ASP A 456 -43.85 -15.58 12.79
CA ASP A 456 -44.38 -16.04 11.52
C ASP A 456 -45.91 -16.16 11.49
N GLY A 457 -46.48 -16.44 10.30
CA GLY A 457 -47.92 -16.58 10.15
C GLY A 457 -48.51 -17.78 10.93
N ASN A 458 -47.74 -18.84 11.17
CA ASN A 458 -48.22 -19.99 11.96
C ASN A 458 -48.34 -19.62 13.44
N GLU A 459 -47.41 -18.82 13.94
CA GLU A 459 -47.46 -18.33 15.30
C GLU A 459 -48.63 -17.36 15.50
N ILE A 460 -48.90 -16.46 14.54
CA ILE A 460 -50.08 -15.58 14.55
C ILE A 460 -51.37 -16.39 14.59
N MET A 461 -51.48 -17.41 13.71
CA MET A 461 -52.66 -18.28 13.69
C MET A 461 -52.88 -19.01 15.01
N LYS A 462 -51.83 -19.51 15.65
CA LYS A 462 -51.91 -20.18 16.96
C LYS A 462 -52.34 -19.22 18.06
N LEU A 463 -51.76 -18.00 18.07
CA LEU A 463 -51.99 -17.03 19.13
C LEU A 463 -53.44 -16.51 19.16
N PHE A 464 -54.05 -16.33 17.98
CA PHE A 464 -55.42 -15.77 17.85
C PHE A 464 -56.46 -16.82 17.43
N HIS A 465 -56.12 -18.10 17.45
CA HIS A 465 -57.00 -19.21 17.06
C HIS A 465 -57.58 -19.05 15.63
N LEU A 466 -56.82 -18.48 14.73
CA LEU A 466 -57.25 -18.22 13.35
C LEU A 466 -56.86 -19.36 12.38
N GLN A 467 -57.72 -19.53 11.38
CA GLN A 467 -57.35 -20.32 10.17
C GLN A 467 -56.60 -19.41 9.18
N PRO A 468 -55.92 -19.97 8.15
CA PRO A 468 -55.34 -19.16 7.09
C PRO A 468 -56.37 -18.17 6.55
N SER A 469 -56.14 -16.88 6.77
CA SER A 469 -57.12 -15.82 6.49
C SER A 469 -56.43 -14.52 6.08
N ARG A 470 -57.27 -13.55 5.64
CA ARG A 470 -56.81 -12.22 5.28
C ARG A 470 -56.27 -11.46 6.48
N GLU A 471 -56.84 -11.69 7.65
CA GLU A 471 -56.42 -11.07 8.91
C GLU A 471 -54.97 -11.47 9.27
N VAL A 472 -54.63 -12.78 9.15
CA VAL A 472 -53.28 -13.29 9.37
C VAL A 472 -52.29 -12.64 8.40
N GLY A 473 -52.65 -12.51 7.12
CA GLY A 473 -51.88 -11.83 6.11
C GLY A 473 -51.63 -10.36 6.45
N THR A 474 -52.66 -9.65 6.91
CA THR A 474 -52.57 -8.24 7.30
C THR A 474 -51.63 -8.03 8.49
N LEU A 475 -51.75 -8.86 9.52
CA LEU A 475 -50.90 -8.82 10.72
C LEU A 475 -49.44 -9.10 10.37
N LYS A 476 -49.17 -10.14 9.55
CA LYS A 476 -47.83 -10.48 9.10
C LYS A 476 -47.22 -9.36 8.27
N GLN A 477 -48.00 -8.75 7.36
CA GLN A 477 -47.50 -7.62 6.55
C GLN A 477 -47.20 -6.39 7.41
N TYR A 478 -48.05 -6.10 8.39
CA TYR A 478 -47.87 -5.00 9.33
C TYR A 478 -46.57 -5.13 10.14
N LEU A 479 -46.28 -6.33 10.68
CA LEU A 479 -45.02 -6.59 11.37
C LEU A 479 -43.81 -6.45 10.41
N LYS A 480 -43.93 -6.94 9.18
CA LYS A 480 -42.90 -6.82 8.17
C LYS A 480 -42.60 -5.36 7.83
N ASP A 481 -43.63 -4.56 7.63
CA ASP A 481 -43.46 -3.14 7.31
C ASP A 481 -42.85 -2.39 8.49
N ALA A 482 -43.22 -2.72 9.72
CA ALA A 482 -42.62 -2.12 10.92
C ALA A 482 -41.13 -2.42 11.09
N VAL A 483 -40.70 -3.64 10.75
CA VAL A 483 -39.26 -4.02 10.74
C VAL A 483 -38.52 -3.32 9.59
N LEU A 484 -39.10 -3.28 8.40
CA LEU A 484 -38.50 -2.63 7.22
C LEU A 484 -38.34 -1.11 7.41
N ASP A 485 -39.30 -0.48 8.11
CA ASP A 485 -39.29 0.96 8.43
C ASP A 485 -38.41 1.30 9.65
N ASN A 486 -37.74 0.32 10.25
CA ASN A 486 -36.96 0.43 11.49
C ASN A 486 -37.80 1.01 12.67
N LYS A 487 -39.11 0.77 12.67
CA LYS A 487 -40.03 1.22 13.75
C LYS A 487 -39.95 0.33 14.99
N VAL A 488 -39.49 -0.91 14.82
CA VAL A 488 -39.34 -1.90 15.87
C VAL A 488 -38.14 -2.82 15.54
N GLU A 489 -37.43 -3.22 16.56
CA GLU A 489 -36.37 -4.23 16.43
C GLU A 489 -36.96 -5.59 16.06
N ASN A 490 -36.27 -6.37 15.18
CA ASN A 490 -36.74 -7.68 14.77
C ASN A 490 -36.48 -8.74 15.85
N GLU A 491 -36.96 -8.46 17.05
CA GLU A 491 -36.89 -9.32 18.21
C GLU A 491 -38.31 -9.74 18.65
N ARG A 492 -38.40 -10.92 19.30
CA ARG A 492 -39.68 -11.54 19.63
C ARG A 492 -40.56 -10.66 20.54
N GLU A 493 -40.00 -10.09 21.60
CA GLU A 493 -40.75 -9.30 22.55
C GLU A 493 -41.30 -7.99 21.99
N PRO A 494 -40.52 -7.12 21.36
CA PRO A 494 -41.01 -5.90 20.73
C PRO A 494 -42.06 -6.18 19.65
N LEU A 495 -41.83 -7.19 18.80
CA LEU A 495 -42.79 -7.57 17.76
C LEU A 495 -44.10 -8.15 18.34
N MET A 496 -44.03 -8.90 19.42
CA MET A 496 -45.23 -9.41 20.10
C MET A 496 -46.08 -8.27 20.63
N GLN A 497 -45.50 -7.27 21.26
CA GLN A 497 -46.22 -6.09 21.74
C GLN A 497 -46.92 -5.36 20.59
N LEU A 498 -46.19 -5.15 19.47
CA LEU A 498 -46.74 -4.50 18.29
C LEU A 498 -47.86 -5.32 17.64
N LEU A 499 -47.70 -6.64 17.58
CA LEU A 499 -48.70 -7.58 17.08
C LEU A 499 -50.00 -7.53 17.89
N LEU A 500 -49.88 -7.56 19.23
CA LEU A 500 -51.04 -7.51 20.15
C LEU A 500 -51.77 -6.18 20.05
N GLN A 501 -51.05 -5.09 19.90
CA GLN A 501 -51.65 -3.77 19.67
C GLN A 501 -52.48 -3.77 18.39
N LYS A 502 -51.88 -4.22 17.26
CA LYS A 502 -52.57 -4.23 15.98
C LYS A 502 -53.76 -5.19 15.94
N ALA A 503 -53.64 -6.34 16.57
CA ALA A 503 -54.72 -7.32 16.67
C ALA A 503 -55.93 -6.75 17.46
N ARG A 504 -55.71 -5.99 18.54
CA ARG A 504 -56.78 -5.28 19.29
C ARG A 504 -57.47 -4.25 18.41
N GLU A 505 -56.71 -3.46 17.62
CA GLU A 505 -57.28 -2.51 16.67
C GLU A 505 -58.19 -3.21 15.63
N MET A 506 -57.88 -4.43 15.28
CA MET A 506 -58.63 -5.26 14.34
C MET A 506 -59.78 -6.05 15.02
N GLY A 507 -59.98 -5.92 16.34
CA GLY A 507 -61.00 -6.60 17.08
C GLY A 507 -60.77 -8.10 17.34
N LEU A 508 -59.53 -8.57 17.15
CA LEU A 508 -59.17 -9.96 17.41
C LEU A 508 -58.93 -10.19 18.90
N LYS A 509 -59.41 -11.35 19.39
CA LYS A 509 -59.23 -11.76 20.80
C LYS A 509 -58.27 -12.98 20.82
N MET A 510 -57.40 -13.07 21.81
CA MET A 510 -56.61 -14.24 22.11
C MET A 510 -57.48 -15.39 22.63
#